data_0e41206847330673cd0b82fe73030ba1
#
_entry.id   0e41206847330673cd0b82fe73030ba1
#
_cell.length_a   1.000
_cell.length_b   1.000
_cell.length_c   1.000
_cell.angle_alpha   90.00
_cell.angle_beta   90.00
_cell.angle_gamma   90.00
#
_symmetry.space_group_name_H-M   'P 1'
#
loop_
_entity.id
_entity.type
_entity.pdbx_description
1 polymer ?
#
loop_
_entity_poly.entity_id
_entity_poly.type
_entity_poly.pdbx_seq_one_letter_code
_entity_poly.pdbx_strand_id
1 'polypeptide(L)'
;MNFIRNAWYMAAWAEDVSEKCLTRMLLGEQVLMYRLASGEAVAMLDRCPHRFAPLSKGVRHGDVIECLYHGLRFDGAGACVMNPHGDGKIPPNAKLKTYPLVERDTILWIWMGDPARADESRIPEFRFLVDPNYRALKGMNTVGAYYELVTDNLLDLSHINFLHAAYQKNEELLKVEHHITQEGDTLFSRRWVPDHMGPLFFRQ
;
A
#
# COMPACT_ATOMS: atom_id res chain seq x y z
N MET A 1 0.53 18.13 5.55
CA MET A 1 0.27 17.51 4.24
C MET A 1 -1.15 16.96 4.26
N ASN A 2 -1.94 17.29 3.25
CA ASN A 2 -3.29 16.76 3.12
C ASN A 2 -3.23 15.57 2.16
N PHE A 3 -3.36 14.37 2.72
CA PHE A 3 -3.48 13.16 1.93
C PHE A 3 -4.96 12.83 1.68
N ILE A 4 -5.26 12.21 0.56
CA ILE A 4 -6.60 11.69 0.28
C ILE A 4 -6.91 10.58 1.27
N ARG A 5 -8.01 10.72 2.02
CA ARG A 5 -8.50 9.72 2.96
C ARG A 5 -9.73 9.01 2.40
N ASN A 6 -10.13 7.92 3.06
CA ASN A 6 -11.21 7.03 2.62
C ASN A 6 -10.95 6.48 1.21
N ALA A 7 -9.74 5.94 1.03
CA ALA A 7 -9.29 5.28 -0.19
C ALA A 7 -8.41 4.08 0.14
N TRP A 8 -8.36 3.13 -0.78
CA TRP A 8 -7.42 2.01 -0.76
C TRP A 8 -6.06 2.43 -1.29
N TYR A 9 -5.02 1.96 -0.63
CA TYR A 9 -3.63 2.18 -1.00
C TYR A 9 -2.89 0.85 -1.06
N MET A 10 -1.98 0.70 -2.00
CA MET A 10 -1.03 -0.41 -2.00
C MET A 10 -0.10 -0.24 -0.79
N ALA A 11 -0.18 -1.17 0.17
CA ALA A 11 0.66 -1.16 1.36
C ALA A 11 1.97 -1.91 1.15
N ALA A 12 1.91 -3.07 0.50
CA ALA A 12 3.06 -3.94 0.24
C ALA A 12 2.72 -4.97 -0.85
N TRP A 13 3.73 -5.65 -1.38
CA TRP A 13 3.53 -6.93 -2.03
C TRP A 13 3.20 -7.98 -0.97
N ALA A 14 2.30 -8.90 -1.29
CA ALA A 14 1.83 -9.92 -0.33
C ALA A 14 2.99 -10.80 0.19
N GLU A 15 3.97 -11.07 -0.65
CA GLU A 15 5.17 -11.83 -0.34
C GLU A 15 6.16 -11.11 0.59
N ASP A 16 6.13 -9.77 0.63
CA ASP A 16 6.97 -8.98 1.53
C ASP A 16 6.49 -9.06 2.99
N VAL A 17 5.21 -9.42 3.21
CA VAL A 17 4.63 -9.54 4.54
C VAL A 17 4.60 -11.00 4.97
N SER A 18 5.43 -11.31 5.93
CA SER A 18 5.61 -12.65 6.49
C SER A 18 5.28 -12.66 7.99
N GLU A 19 5.76 -13.66 8.71
CA GLU A 19 5.75 -13.67 10.18
C GLU A 19 6.60 -12.54 10.77
N LYS A 20 7.59 -12.04 10.03
CA LYS A 20 8.37 -10.86 10.45
C LYS A 20 7.56 -9.59 10.22
N CYS A 21 7.66 -8.69 11.18
CA CYS A 21 7.01 -7.40 11.09
C CYS A 21 7.59 -6.55 9.94
N LEU A 22 6.72 -6.10 9.03
CA LEU A 22 7.03 -5.09 8.03
C LEU A 22 6.43 -3.76 8.47
N THR A 23 7.20 -2.68 8.35
CA THR A 23 6.70 -1.33 8.61
C THR A 23 6.74 -0.46 7.36
N ARG A 24 5.72 0.39 7.21
CA ARG A 24 5.63 1.39 6.15
C ARG A 24 5.09 2.70 6.72
N MET A 25 5.62 3.82 6.22
CA MET A 25 5.03 5.14 6.43
C MET A 25 3.95 5.35 5.37
N LEU A 26 2.68 5.30 5.76
CA LEU A 26 1.54 5.48 4.87
C LEU A 26 0.73 6.70 5.31
N LEU A 27 0.59 7.68 4.44
CA LEU A 27 -0.11 8.93 4.68
C LEU A 27 0.26 9.62 6.02
N GLY A 28 1.55 9.56 6.41
CA GLY A 28 2.06 10.13 7.65
C GLY A 28 1.83 9.27 8.89
N GLU A 29 1.33 8.06 8.75
CA GLU A 29 1.14 7.10 9.84
C GLU A 29 2.13 5.93 9.67
N GLN A 30 2.87 5.60 10.73
CA GLN A 30 3.74 4.41 10.73
C GLN A 30 2.86 3.18 10.94
N VAL A 31 2.72 2.36 9.92
CA VAL A 31 1.90 1.15 9.93
C VAL A 31 2.80 -0.07 10.10
N LEU A 32 2.42 -0.95 11.01
CA LEU A 32 3.00 -2.26 11.23
C LEU A 32 2.10 -3.30 10.56
N MET A 33 2.69 -4.21 9.79
CA MET A 33 2.01 -5.33 9.14
C MET A 33 2.74 -6.63 9.42
N TYR A 34 1.98 -7.72 9.57
CA TYR A 34 2.52 -9.07 9.70
C TYR A 34 1.45 -10.11 9.39
N ARG A 35 1.86 -11.38 9.19
CA ARG A 35 0.90 -12.49 9.04
C ARG A 35 0.68 -13.21 10.34
N LEU A 36 -0.58 -13.56 10.57
CA LEU A 36 -1.00 -14.48 11.61
C LEU A 36 -0.65 -15.93 11.22
N ALA A 37 -0.73 -16.85 12.18
CA ALA A 37 -0.54 -18.29 11.91
C ALA A 37 -1.56 -18.85 10.91
N SER A 38 -2.73 -18.22 10.81
CA SER A 38 -3.74 -18.52 9.78
C SER A 38 -3.31 -18.18 8.36
N GLY A 39 -2.24 -17.37 8.18
CA GLY A 39 -1.83 -16.78 6.92
C GLY A 39 -2.49 -15.42 6.63
N GLU A 40 -3.48 -15.00 7.40
CA GLU A 40 -4.11 -13.69 7.27
C GLU A 40 -3.10 -12.57 7.60
N ALA A 41 -3.05 -11.54 6.75
CA ALA A 41 -2.26 -10.36 7.01
C ALA A 41 -3.06 -9.34 7.83
N VAL A 42 -2.42 -8.73 8.82
CA VAL A 42 -3.02 -7.69 9.67
C VAL A 42 -2.19 -6.41 9.63
N ALA A 43 -2.86 -5.28 9.81
CA ALA A 43 -2.24 -3.96 9.83
C ALA A 43 -2.70 -3.15 11.05
N MET A 44 -1.75 -2.52 11.71
CA MET A 44 -2.02 -1.69 12.88
C MET A 44 -1.05 -0.52 12.96
N LEU A 45 -1.42 0.51 13.72
CA LEU A 45 -0.53 1.63 13.99
C LEU A 45 0.69 1.12 14.78
N ASP A 46 1.89 1.38 14.29
CA ASP A 46 3.15 1.00 14.93
C ASP A 46 3.46 1.88 16.14
N ARG A 47 2.53 1.88 17.11
CA ARG A 47 2.60 2.76 18.26
C ARG A 47 1.84 2.18 19.46
N CYS A 48 2.55 1.79 20.49
CA CYS A 48 1.95 1.34 21.74
C CYS A 48 1.11 2.47 22.38
N PRO A 49 -0.14 2.22 22.81
CA PRO A 49 -1.00 3.25 23.38
C PRO A 49 -0.55 3.76 24.74
N HIS A 50 0.34 3.02 25.45
CA HIS A 50 0.83 3.40 26.78
C HIS A 50 1.80 4.60 26.73
N ARG A 51 2.96 4.43 26.06
CA ARG A 51 4.05 5.43 25.98
C ARG A 51 4.60 5.59 24.58
N PHE A 52 3.81 5.22 23.59
CA PHE A 52 4.07 5.46 22.17
C PHE A 52 5.33 4.78 21.60
N ALA A 53 5.87 3.78 22.30
CA ALA A 53 6.97 2.98 21.76
C ALA A 53 6.54 2.24 20.49
N PRO A 54 7.43 2.12 19.48
CA PRO A 54 7.14 1.38 18.25
C PRO A 54 7.02 -0.12 18.55
N LEU A 55 5.91 -0.73 18.18
CA LEU A 55 5.64 -2.16 18.39
C LEU A 55 6.50 -3.03 17.48
N SER A 56 6.90 -2.51 16.31
CA SER A 56 7.83 -3.18 15.39
C SER A 56 9.21 -3.48 16.00
N LYS A 57 9.57 -2.82 17.09
CA LYS A 57 10.78 -3.08 17.87
C LYS A 57 10.56 -4.10 18.99
N GLY A 58 9.31 -4.53 19.19
CA GLY A 58 8.91 -5.49 20.19
C GLY A 58 9.18 -6.93 19.79
N VAL A 59 8.61 -7.85 20.55
CA VAL A 59 8.78 -9.29 20.35
C VAL A 59 7.46 -9.93 19.90
N ARG A 60 7.53 -10.76 18.87
CA ARG A 60 6.41 -11.58 18.44
C ARG A 60 6.32 -12.88 19.26
N HIS A 61 5.11 -13.19 19.71
CA HIS A 61 4.75 -14.46 20.37
C HIS A 61 3.57 -15.07 19.59
N GLY A 62 3.88 -15.81 18.52
CA GLY A 62 2.85 -16.29 17.60
C GLY A 62 2.09 -15.11 16.96
N ASP A 63 0.77 -15.03 17.14
CA ASP A 63 -0.08 -13.97 16.58
C ASP A 63 -0.08 -12.66 17.39
N VAL A 64 0.58 -12.67 18.55
CA VAL A 64 0.59 -11.56 19.50
C VAL A 64 1.90 -10.78 19.40
N ILE A 65 1.83 -9.45 19.48
CA ILE A 65 3.00 -8.58 19.55
C ILE A 65 3.16 -7.99 20.96
N GLU A 66 4.36 -8.11 21.52
CA GLU A 66 4.73 -7.58 22.83
C GLU A 66 5.47 -6.25 22.68
N CYS A 67 5.02 -5.23 23.37
CA CYS A 67 5.70 -3.95 23.43
C CYS A 67 7.00 -4.07 24.23
N LEU A 68 8.13 -3.72 23.60
CA LEU A 68 9.45 -3.81 24.21
C LEU A 68 9.61 -2.95 25.48
N TYR A 69 8.77 -1.88 25.61
CA TYR A 69 8.95 -0.91 26.69
C TYR A 69 8.40 -1.41 28.04
N HIS A 70 7.17 -1.95 28.06
CA HIS A 70 6.55 -2.42 29.31
C HIS A 70 5.81 -3.77 29.17
N GLY A 71 6.06 -4.53 28.14
CA GLY A 71 5.56 -5.89 27.99
C GLY A 71 4.05 -6.03 27.76
N LEU A 72 3.31 -4.95 27.46
CA LEU A 72 1.90 -5.08 27.04
C LEU A 72 1.85 -5.87 25.73
N ARG A 73 0.92 -6.83 25.65
CA ARG A 73 0.74 -7.67 24.45
C ARG A 73 -0.57 -7.35 23.74
N PHE A 74 -0.51 -7.33 22.42
CA PHE A 74 -1.64 -7.01 21.57
C PHE A 74 -1.81 -8.10 20.52
N ASP A 75 -3.05 -8.51 20.27
CA ASP A 75 -3.40 -9.45 19.20
C ASP A 75 -3.52 -8.78 17.83
N GLY A 76 -3.82 -9.57 16.77
CA GLY A 76 -3.99 -9.09 15.41
C GLY A 76 -5.18 -8.13 15.21
N ALA A 77 -6.17 -8.16 16.11
CA ALA A 77 -7.29 -7.22 16.15
C ALA A 77 -6.96 -5.91 16.91
N GLY A 78 -5.74 -5.81 17.43
CA GLY A 78 -5.27 -4.66 18.18
C GLY A 78 -5.75 -4.60 19.62
N ALA A 79 -6.42 -5.65 20.13
CA ALA A 79 -6.81 -5.71 21.53
C ALA A 79 -5.61 -6.03 22.42
N CYS A 80 -5.50 -5.35 23.57
CA CYS A 80 -4.52 -5.74 24.58
C CYS A 80 -4.98 -7.03 25.24
N VAL A 81 -4.16 -8.07 25.14
CA VAL A 81 -4.47 -9.42 25.67
C VAL A 81 -3.66 -9.78 26.92
N MET A 82 -2.65 -8.98 27.26
CA MET A 82 -1.85 -9.21 28.45
C MET A 82 -1.22 -7.92 28.96
N ASN A 83 -1.35 -7.70 30.26
CA ASN A 83 -0.60 -6.71 31.03
C ASN A 83 0.25 -7.45 32.06
N PRO A 84 1.60 -7.34 32.03
CA PRO A 84 2.47 -8.06 32.95
C PRO A 84 2.59 -7.40 34.34
N HIS A 85 1.94 -6.27 34.57
CA HIS A 85 2.10 -5.47 35.78
C HIS A 85 0.91 -5.58 36.74
N GLY A 86 1.18 -5.45 38.05
CA GLY A 86 0.19 -5.42 39.09
C GLY A 86 -0.64 -6.70 39.16
N ASP A 87 -1.98 -6.53 39.12
CA ASP A 87 -2.95 -7.63 39.10
C ASP A 87 -3.26 -8.14 37.68
N GLY A 88 -2.52 -7.66 36.67
CA GLY A 88 -2.72 -8.02 35.28
C GLY A 88 -3.91 -7.33 34.62
N LYS A 89 -4.60 -6.41 35.28
CA LYS A 89 -5.77 -5.73 34.75
C LYS A 89 -5.42 -4.93 33.50
N ILE A 90 -6.17 -5.18 32.43
CA ILE A 90 -6.01 -4.47 31.16
C ILE A 90 -6.74 -3.13 31.24
N PRO A 91 -6.04 -2.00 30.97
CA PRO A 91 -6.69 -0.69 30.93
C PRO A 91 -7.74 -0.62 29.82
N PRO A 92 -8.91 0.02 30.04
CA PRO A 92 -10.01 0.06 29.05
C PRO A 92 -9.58 0.62 27.69
N ASN A 93 -8.63 1.54 27.68
CA ASN A 93 -8.14 2.22 26.46
C ASN A 93 -6.88 1.55 25.86
N ALA A 94 -6.47 0.39 26.37
CA ALA A 94 -5.32 -0.34 25.83
C ALA A 94 -5.71 -1.09 24.54
N LYS A 95 -6.00 -0.32 23.48
CA LYS A 95 -6.33 -0.84 22.16
C LYS A 95 -5.53 -0.11 21.09
N LEU A 96 -5.05 -0.85 20.10
CA LEU A 96 -4.37 -0.31 18.95
C LEU A 96 -5.39 0.14 17.89
N LYS A 97 -5.03 1.16 17.13
CA LYS A 97 -5.69 1.47 15.87
C LYS A 97 -5.28 0.40 14.86
N THR A 98 -6.25 -0.27 14.27
CA THR A 98 -6.08 -1.21 13.15
C THR A 98 -6.58 -0.60 11.86
N TYR A 99 -6.19 -1.19 10.74
CA TYR A 99 -6.59 -0.75 9.42
C TYR A 99 -7.18 -1.94 8.66
N PRO A 100 -8.33 -1.77 7.95
CA PRO A 100 -8.77 -2.77 7.02
C PRO A 100 -7.68 -3.09 6.00
N LEU A 101 -7.37 -4.37 5.85
CA LEU A 101 -6.33 -4.88 4.97
C LEU A 101 -6.91 -6.01 4.13
N VAL A 102 -6.71 -5.95 2.82
CA VAL A 102 -7.22 -6.96 1.87
C VAL A 102 -6.08 -7.41 0.99
N GLU A 103 -5.91 -8.71 0.85
CA GLU A 103 -5.01 -9.29 -0.13
C GLU A 103 -5.78 -9.58 -1.43
N ARG A 104 -5.35 -8.95 -2.52
CA ARG A 104 -5.92 -9.16 -3.86
C ARG A 104 -4.83 -9.05 -4.91
N ASP A 105 -4.78 -10.00 -5.84
CA ASP A 105 -3.83 -10.02 -6.97
C ASP A 105 -2.36 -9.91 -6.52
N THR A 106 -1.98 -10.58 -5.42
CA THR A 106 -0.66 -10.53 -4.79
C THR A 106 -0.26 -9.18 -4.20
N ILE A 107 -1.20 -8.27 -4.02
CA ILE A 107 -1.02 -6.96 -3.40
C ILE A 107 -1.79 -6.93 -2.08
N LEU A 108 -1.18 -6.37 -1.04
CA LEU A 108 -1.87 -5.98 0.19
C LEU A 108 -2.38 -4.55 0.05
N TRP A 109 -3.70 -4.41 0.05
CA TRP A 109 -4.42 -3.15 -0.01
C TRP A 109 -4.84 -2.72 1.39
N ILE A 110 -4.50 -1.51 1.78
CA ILE A 110 -4.86 -0.92 3.07
C ILE A 110 -5.84 0.22 2.89
N TRP A 111 -6.90 0.21 3.70
CA TRP A 111 -7.83 1.33 3.75
C TRP A 111 -7.34 2.41 4.70
N MET A 112 -7.13 3.60 4.17
CA MET A 112 -6.66 4.75 4.94
C MET A 112 -7.80 5.76 5.15
N GLY A 113 -8.62 5.51 6.17
CA GLY A 113 -9.78 6.34 6.46
C GLY A 113 -10.67 5.77 7.57
N ASP A 114 -11.95 6.10 7.52
CA ASP A 114 -12.97 5.52 8.39
C ASP A 114 -13.22 4.05 7.98
N PRO A 115 -12.95 3.06 8.86
CA PRO A 115 -13.13 1.66 8.54
C PRO A 115 -14.55 1.29 8.11
N ALA A 116 -15.57 1.97 8.61
CA ALA A 116 -16.98 1.73 8.23
C ALA A 116 -17.27 2.08 6.77
N ARG A 117 -16.38 2.81 6.11
CA ARG A 117 -16.49 3.22 4.69
C ARG A 117 -15.60 2.41 3.76
N ALA A 118 -14.92 1.40 4.28
CA ALA A 118 -14.07 0.53 3.47
C ALA A 118 -14.95 -0.32 2.54
N ASP A 119 -14.87 -0.05 1.25
CA ASP A 119 -15.58 -0.76 0.21
C ASP A 119 -14.57 -1.46 -0.71
N GLU A 120 -14.51 -2.78 -0.60
CA GLU A 120 -13.57 -3.61 -1.35
C GLU A 120 -13.83 -3.60 -2.86
N SER A 121 -15.03 -3.26 -3.31
CA SER A 121 -15.34 -3.15 -4.74
C SER A 121 -14.56 -2.02 -5.42
N ARG A 122 -14.05 -1.07 -4.65
CA ARG A 122 -13.21 0.05 -5.11
C ARG A 122 -11.71 -0.30 -5.25
N ILE A 123 -11.30 -1.50 -4.87
CA ILE A 123 -9.91 -1.97 -5.09
C ILE A 123 -9.73 -2.24 -6.58
N PRO A 124 -8.74 -1.62 -7.25
CA PRO A 124 -8.46 -1.88 -8.66
C PRO A 124 -8.11 -3.35 -8.92
N GLU A 125 -8.49 -3.86 -10.09
CA GLU A 125 -8.15 -5.22 -10.52
C GLU A 125 -6.79 -5.25 -11.20
N PHE A 126 -5.90 -6.13 -10.71
CA PHE A 126 -4.59 -6.41 -11.28
C PHE A 126 -4.44 -7.89 -11.62
N ARG A 127 -5.49 -8.50 -12.18
CA ARG A 127 -5.56 -9.94 -12.47
C ARG A 127 -4.39 -10.45 -13.31
N PHE A 128 -3.81 -9.59 -14.16
CA PHE A 128 -2.62 -9.96 -14.93
C PHE A 128 -1.41 -10.34 -14.06
N LEU A 129 -1.37 -9.94 -12.78
CA LEU A 129 -0.30 -10.33 -11.85
C LEU A 129 -0.37 -11.80 -11.44
N VAL A 130 -1.53 -12.43 -11.59
CA VAL A 130 -1.79 -13.84 -11.21
C VAL A 130 -2.17 -14.70 -12.42
N ASP A 131 -2.37 -14.11 -13.59
CA ASP A 131 -2.71 -14.82 -14.83
C ASP A 131 -1.44 -15.50 -15.40
N PRO A 132 -1.45 -16.85 -15.60
CA PRO A 132 -0.29 -17.58 -16.10
C PRO A 132 0.13 -17.21 -17.53
N ASN A 133 -0.72 -16.53 -18.28
CA ASN A 133 -0.39 -16.03 -19.62
C ASN A 133 0.47 -14.76 -19.59
N TYR A 134 0.66 -14.14 -18.42
CA TYR A 134 1.48 -12.95 -18.26
C TYR A 134 2.69 -13.23 -17.37
N ARG A 135 3.79 -12.58 -17.70
CA ARG A 135 4.96 -12.53 -16.83
C ARG A 135 5.05 -11.16 -16.17
N ALA A 136 4.77 -11.10 -14.89
CA ALA A 136 4.86 -9.87 -14.12
C ALA A 136 6.22 -9.74 -13.42
N LEU A 137 6.79 -8.54 -13.45
CA LEU A 137 7.92 -8.15 -12.61
C LEU A 137 7.42 -7.21 -11.54
N LYS A 138 7.83 -7.48 -10.30
CA LYS A 138 7.46 -6.67 -9.15
C LYS A 138 8.67 -5.88 -8.66
N GLY A 139 8.42 -4.66 -8.18
CA GLY A 139 9.48 -3.83 -7.64
C GLY A 139 8.92 -2.68 -6.81
N MET A 140 9.80 -1.93 -6.20
CA MET A 140 9.49 -0.73 -5.44
C MET A 140 10.59 0.31 -5.66
N ASN A 141 10.18 1.52 -6.00
CA ASN A 141 11.08 2.67 -6.08
C ASN A 141 10.67 3.69 -5.02
N THR A 142 11.67 4.29 -4.38
CA THR A 142 11.47 5.41 -3.47
C THR A 142 11.96 6.69 -4.12
N VAL A 143 11.08 7.68 -4.22
CA VAL A 143 11.37 8.98 -4.81
C VAL A 143 11.30 10.03 -3.72
N GLY A 144 12.37 10.83 -3.57
CA GLY A 144 12.44 11.93 -2.61
C GLY A 144 11.71 13.18 -3.09
N ALA A 145 10.42 13.04 -3.44
CA ALA A 145 9.57 14.11 -3.93
C ALA A 145 8.19 14.08 -3.27
N TYR A 146 7.47 15.18 -3.37
CA TYR A 146 6.07 15.23 -2.98
C TYR A 146 5.23 14.36 -3.93
N TYR A 147 4.32 13.56 -3.39
CA TYR A 147 3.63 12.51 -4.15
C TYR A 147 2.80 13.06 -5.33
N GLU A 148 2.25 14.27 -5.22
CA GLU A 148 1.50 14.91 -6.31
C GLU A 148 2.40 15.18 -7.53
N LEU A 149 3.68 15.54 -7.31
CA LEU A 149 4.63 15.74 -8.41
C LEU A 149 4.95 14.43 -9.13
N VAL A 150 4.97 13.30 -8.39
CA VAL A 150 5.14 11.98 -9.00
C VAL A 150 3.91 11.61 -9.83
N THR A 151 2.72 11.86 -9.28
CA THR A 151 1.45 11.61 -9.99
C THR A 151 1.32 12.48 -11.24
N ASP A 152 1.65 13.76 -11.14
CA ASP A 152 1.66 14.70 -12.25
C ASP A 152 2.59 14.24 -13.38
N ASN A 153 3.82 13.84 -13.04
CA ASN A 153 4.77 13.29 -14.02
C ASN A 153 4.26 12.00 -14.68
N LEU A 154 3.60 11.10 -13.94
CA LEU A 154 3.07 9.85 -14.49
C LEU A 154 1.85 10.08 -15.40
N LEU A 155 1.07 11.12 -15.16
CA LEU A 155 -0.10 11.47 -15.98
C LEU A 155 0.28 12.29 -17.22
N ASP A 156 1.37 13.04 -17.19
CA ASP A 156 1.88 13.76 -18.34
C ASP A 156 2.79 12.88 -19.21
N LEU A 157 2.24 12.28 -20.24
CA LEU A 157 3.00 11.45 -21.19
C LEU A 157 3.75 12.27 -22.25
N SER A 158 3.61 13.59 -22.27
CA SER A 158 4.23 14.44 -23.31
C SER A 158 5.75 14.50 -23.20
N HIS A 159 6.30 14.37 -22.00
CA HIS A 159 7.75 14.42 -21.75
C HIS A 159 8.52 13.20 -22.27
N ILE A 160 7.83 12.05 -22.50
CA ILE A 160 8.47 10.76 -22.83
C ILE A 160 9.40 10.88 -24.05
N ASN A 161 8.94 11.58 -25.10
CA ASN A 161 9.73 11.74 -26.34
C ASN A 161 11.00 12.57 -26.16
N PHE A 162 11.09 13.36 -25.12
CA PHE A 162 12.21 14.26 -24.84
C PHE A 162 13.10 13.72 -23.73
N LEU A 163 12.54 13.49 -22.56
CA LEU A 163 13.33 13.02 -21.39
C LEU A 163 13.72 11.54 -21.52
N HIS A 164 12.89 10.74 -22.14
CA HIS A 164 13.13 9.30 -22.32
C HIS A 164 13.46 8.92 -23.75
N ALA A 165 13.95 9.86 -24.58
CA ALA A 165 14.22 9.66 -26.00
C ALA A 165 15.19 8.49 -26.29
N ALA A 166 16.08 8.13 -25.36
CA ALA A 166 16.98 6.99 -25.49
C ALA A 166 16.23 5.64 -25.46
N TYR A 167 15.06 5.58 -24.81
CA TYR A 167 14.26 4.37 -24.68
C TYR A 167 13.04 4.37 -25.59
N GLN A 168 12.47 5.55 -25.83
CA GLN A 168 11.27 5.69 -26.61
C GLN A 168 11.23 7.07 -27.30
N LYS A 169 11.65 7.12 -28.53
CA LYS A 169 11.43 8.30 -29.39
C LYS A 169 10.42 7.93 -30.46
N ASN A 170 9.26 8.56 -30.42
CA ASN A 170 8.23 8.37 -31.44
C ASN A 170 7.54 9.70 -31.73
N GLU A 171 7.81 10.26 -32.89
CA GLU A 171 7.24 11.54 -33.32
C GLU A 171 5.72 11.46 -33.55
N GLU A 172 5.18 10.27 -33.79
CA GLU A 172 3.74 10.07 -33.95
C GLU A 172 3.00 10.33 -32.64
N LEU A 173 3.62 10.02 -31.48
CA LEU A 173 3.04 10.36 -30.17
C LEU A 173 2.81 11.85 -29.94
N LEU A 174 3.55 12.71 -30.66
CA LEU A 174 3.38 14.17 -30.58
C LEU A 174 2.15 14.66 -31.37
N LYS A 175 1.64 13.86 -32.32
CA LYS A 175 0.53 14.21 -33.20
C LYS A 175 -0.80 13.62 -32.72
N VAL A 176 -0.77 12.73 -31.75
CA VAL A 176 -1.95 12.01 -31.27
C VAL A 176 -2.82 12.90 -30.40
N GLU A 177 -4.12 12.89 -30.65
CA GLU A 177 -5.08 13.57 -29.79
C GLU A 177 -5.11 12.96 -28.39
N HIS A 178 -5.17 13.82 -27.42
CA HIS A 178 -5.29 13.47 -26.02
C HIS A 178 -6.73 13.70 -25.55
N HIS A 179 -7.43 12.61 -25.24
CA HIS A 179 -8.82 12.67 -24.76
C HIS A 179 -8.87 12.48 -23.27
N ILE A 180 -9.43 13.45 -22.56
CA ILE A 180 -9.66 13.39 -21.12
C ILE A 180 -11.16 13.35 -20.90
N THR A 181 -11.65 12.33 -20.19
CA THR A 181 -13.04 12.20 -19.77
C THR A 181 -13.14 11.90 -18.30
N GLN A 182 -14.21 12.33 -17.66
CA GLN A 182 -14.50 12.04 -16.26
C GLN A 182 -15.85 11.35 -16.14
N GLU A 183 -15.87 10.24 -15.41
CA GLU A 183 -17.08 9.48 -15.09
C GLU A 183 -17.15 9.29 -13.57
N GLY A 184 -17.99 10.08 -12.90
CA GLY A 184 -18.03 10.14 -11.45
C GLY A 184 -16.71 10.58 -10.85
N ASP A 185 -16.10 9.73 -10.00
CA ASP A 185 -14.79 9.96 -9.37
C ASP A 185 -13.61 9.44 -10.22
N THR A 186 -13.87 8.87 -11.40
CA THR A 186 -12.84 8.29 -12.26
C THR A 186 -12.52 9.22 -13.42
N LEU A 187 -11.23 9.49 -13.60
CA LEU A 187 -10.70 10.28 -14.69
C LEU A 187 -9.97 9.35 -15.67
N PHE A 188 -10.33 9.45 -16.94
CA PHE A 188 -9.68 8.71 -18.02
C PHE A 188 -8.84 9.65 -18.86
N SER A 189 -7.56 9.32 -19.01
CA SER A 189 -6.62 10.00 -19.91
C SER A 189 -6.24 9.00 -21.00
N ARG A 190 -6.66 9.25 -22.25
CA ARG A 190 -6.51 8.30 -23.36
C ARG A 190 -5.74 8.94 -24.50
N ARG A 191 -4.75 8.21 -25.01
CA ARG A 191 -4.05 8.50 -26.26
C ARG A 191 -4.02 7.20 -27.07
N TRP A 192 -4.50 7.25 -28.29
CA TRP A 192 -4.50 6.08 -29.17
C TRP A 192 -3.53 6.30 -30.33
N VAL A 193 -2.54 5.44 -30.45
CA VAL A 193 -1.55 5.46 -31.54
C VAL A 193 -1.78 4.22 -32.39
N PRO A 194 -2.39 4.34 -33.58
CA PRO A 194 -2.58 3.20 -34.47
C PRO A 194 -1.24 2.70 -35.00
N ASP A 195 -1.16 1.38 -35.26
CA ASP A 195 -0.03 0.70 -35.91
C ASP A 195 1.35 0.97 -35.30
N HIS A 196 1.37 1.36 -34.01
CA HIS A 196 2.61 1.65 -33.29
C HIS A 196 3.28 0.34 -32.81
N MET A 197 4.50 0.12 -33.26
CA MET A 197 5.38 -0.86 -32.63
C MET A 197 5.88 -0.32 -31.29
N GLY A 198 5.46 -0.95 -30.20
CA GLY A 198 5.90 -0.58 -28.84
C GLY A 198 7.43 -0.45 -28.70
N PRO A 199 7.92 0.14 -27.60
CA PRO A 199 9.36 0.22 -27.31
C PRO A 199 10.06 -1.12 -27.42
N LEU A 200 11.36 -1.09 -27.69
CA LEU A 200 12.16 -2.32 -27.91
C LEU A 200 12.05 -3.36 -26.78
N PHE A 201 11.88 -2.92 -25.55
CA PHE A 201 11.73 -3.82 -24.41
C PHE A 201 10.36 -4.52 -24.32
N PHE A 202 9.37 -4.12 -25.13
CA PHE A 202 8.09 -4.83 -25.29
C PHE A 202 8.05 -5.74 -26.51
N ARG A 203 9.14 -5.82 -27.30
CA ARG A 203 9.20 -6.59 -28.54
C ARG A 203 9.82 -7.98 -28.37
N GLN A 204 9.92 -8.52 -27.16
CA GLN A 204 10.47 -9.86 -26.90
C GLN A 204 9.40 -10.94 -27.02
#